data_29d5f4cfe26b5298c420dfb577fec405
#
_entry.id   29d5f4cfe26b5298c420dfb577fec405
#
_cell.length_a   1.000
_cell.length_b   1.000
_cell.length_c   1.000
_cell.angle_alpha   90.00
_cell.angle_beta   90.00
_cell.angle_gamma   90.00
#
_symmetry.space_group_name_H-M   'P 1'
#
loop_
_entity.id
_entity.type
_entity.pdbx_description
1 polymer ?
#
loop_
_entity_poly.entity_id
_entity_poly.type
_entity_poly.pdbx_seq_one_letter_code
_entity_poly.pdbx_strand_id
1 'polypeptide(L)'
;MSLGGATWQGSLRDLANMIYQIKRMRAFGRLSLRNTERRSVAHLYFRAGKLVHMVVNRGDIRTFLAELEGWTRALLRFERGATTNDVTLNDEHERLLDETLMKMCQSGVVAVPQLPRVVDSKLVEARDAQQLITPWEWQILVEATRRVSFAVAHLVGSEEALHVLQDILDDCADAFPAFASLKIDPAGYLQVVDRSHLDRLSRENLLEGFAALITICQYFCAPIIGEREAHRLIIRSLQDVGPALINLGVFQVNNYLLSSGNS
;
A
#
# COMPACT_ATOMS: atom_id res chain seq x y z
N MET A 1 19.19 -10.05 -33.10
CA MET A 1 18.67 -8.72 -32.75
C MET A 1 18.39 -8.73 -31.27
N SER A 2 19.23 -8.06 -30.47
CA SER A 2 19.10 -8.01 -29.02
C SER A 2 17.96 -7.04 -28.68
N LEU A 3 16.88 -7.57 -28.15
CA LEU A 3 15.81 -6.77 -27.57
C LEU A 3 16.38 -6.15 -26.28
N GLY A 4 16.87 -4.92 -26.38
CA GLY A 4 17.36 -4.17 -25.23
C GLY A 4 16.26 -4.08 -24.17
N GLY A 5 16.41 -4.84 -23.10
CA GLY A 5 15.49 -4.83 -21.98
C GLY A 5 15.42 -3.42 -21.38
N ALA A 6 14.22 -2.90 -21.15
CA ALA A 6 14.05 -1.60 -20.52
C ALA A 6 14.72 -1.62 -19.13
N THR A 7 15.63 -0.70 -18.90
CA THR A 7 16.32 -0.52 -17.62
C THR A 7 15.74 0.71 -16.94
N TRP A 8 15.27 0.54 -15.70
CA TRP A 8 14.81 1.65 -14.85
C TRP A 8 15.87 1.96 -13.81
N GLN A 9 16.10 3.22 -13.57
CA GLN A 9 17.02 3.69 -12.54
C GLN A 9 16.32 4.68 -11.63
N GLY A 10 16.70 4.69 -10.37
CA GLY A 10 16.11 5.57 -9.37
C GLY A 10 16.94 5.65 -8.09
N SER A 11 16.46 6.45 -7.18
CA SER A 11 16.98 6.60 -5.83
C SER A 11 16.26 5.69 -4.85
N LEU A 12 16.74 5.57 -3.61
CA LEU A 12 16.05 4.85 -2.55
C LEU A 12 14.60 5.31 -2.37
N ARG A 13 14.33 6.61 -2.57
CA ARG A 13 12.99 7.17 -2.48
C ARG A 13 12.00 6.52 -3.45
N ASP A 14 12.50 6.04 -4.59
CA ASP A 14 11.70 5.41 -5.64
C ASP A 14 11.49 3.89 -5.43
N LEU A 15 12.11 3.31 -4.39
CA LEU A 15 12.16 1.85 -4.18
C LEU A 15 10.76 1.23 -4.16
N ALA A 16 9.86 1.77 -3.35
CA ALA A 16 8.52 1.23 -3.20
C ALA A 16 7.73 1.33 -4.52
N ASN A 17 7.83 2.48 -5.20
CA ASN A 17 7.19 2.66 -6.50
C ASN A 17 7.72 1.69 -7.55
N MET A 18 9.03 1.47 -7.58
CA MET A 18 9.67 0.54 -8.52
C MET A 18 9.23 -0.91 -8.27
N ILE A 19 9.20 -1.36 -7.01
CA ILE A 19 8.72 -2.70 -6.66
C ILE A 19 7.23 -2.85 -6.99
N TYR A 20 6.43 -1.82 -6.69
CA TYR A 20 5.02 -1.80 -7.05
C TYR A 20 4.82 -1.98 -8.56
N GLN A 21 5.55 -1.21 -9.39
CA GLN A 21 5.48 -1.32 -10.84
C GLN A 21 5.87 -2.72 -11.34
N ILE A 22 6.95 -3.31 -10.77
CA ILE A 22 7.39 -4.67 -11.10
C ILE A 22 6.27 -5.68 -10.81
N LYS A 23 5.64 -5.59 -9.62
CA LYS A 23 4.55 -6.48 -9.20
C LYS A 23 3.32 -6.30 -10.09
N ARG A 24 2.87 -5.07 -10.31
CA ARG A 24 1.69 -4.75 -11.12
C ARG A 24 1.83 -5.17 -12.58
N MET A 25 2.98 -4.92 -13.19
CA MET A 25 3.26 -5.29 -14.57
C MET A 25 3.58 -6.78 -14.74
N ARG A 26 3.57 -7.55 -13.65
CA ARG A 26 4.03 -8.95 -13.65
C ARG A 26 5.39 -9.10 -14.35
N ALA A 27 6.29 -8.15 -14.08
CA ALA A 27 7.56 -8.10 -14.78
C ALA A 27 8.48 -9.25 -14.36
N PHE A 28 9.35 -9.59 -15.31
CA PHE A 28 10.50 -10.49 -15.09
C PHE A 28 11.77 -9.64 -15.09
N GLY A 29 12.62 -9.79 -14.09
CA GLY A 29 13.83 -9.01 -14.04
C GLY A 29 14.53 -9.04 -12.70
N ARG A 30 15.65 -8.31 -12.63
CA ARG A 30 16.49 -8.15 -11.45
C ARG A 30 16.47 -6.69 -11.00
N LEU A 31 16.08 -6.45 -9.76
CA LEU A 31 16.25 -5.18 -9.10
C LEU A 31 17.52 -5.22 -8.26
N SER A 32 18.48 -4.37 -8.60
CA SER A 32 19.74 -4.21 -7.88
C SER A 32 19.65 -2.98 -6.98
N LEU A 33 19.96 -3.14 -5.69
CA LEU A 33 20.06 -2.09 -4.70
C LEU A 33 21.51 -1.93 -4.26
N ARG A 34 21.99 -0.72 -4.21
CA ARG A 34 23.38 -0.43 -3.77
C ARG A 34 23.39 0.75 -2.81
N ASN A 35 23.79 0.48 -1.57
CA ASN A 35 24.14 1.52 -0.60
C ASN A 35 25.67 1.67 -0.56
N THR A 36 26.16 2.81 -1.02
CA THR A 36 27.61 3.09 -1.09
C THR A 36 28.22 3.35 0.28
N GLU A 37 27.44 3.95 1.20
CA GLU A 37 27.91 4.32 2.55
C GLU A 37 28.13 3.05 3.39
N ARG A 38 27.22 2.11 3.32
CA ARG A 38 27.28 0.83 4.06
C ARG A 38 27.97 -0.29 3.29
N ARG A 39 28.39 -0.04 2.04
CA ARG A 39 28.93 -1.05 1.13
C ARG A 39 28.03 -2.29 1.01
N SER A 40 26.74 -2.08 1.06
CA SER A 40 25.72 -3.13 0.99
C SER A 40 25.13 -3.19 -0.42
N VAL A 41 24.99 -4.41 -0.94
CA VAL A 41 24.43 -4.68 -2.28
C VAL A 41 23.47 -5.84 -2.16
N ALA A 42 22.29 -5.68 -2.80
CA ALA A 42 21.34 -6.77 -2.94
C ALA A 42 20.81 -6.85 -4.38
N HIS A 43 20.50 -8.05 -4.79
CA HIS A 43 19.86 -8.36 -6.07
C HIS A 43 18.58 -9.12 -5.79
N LEU A 44 17.45 -8.53 -6.14
CA LEU A 44 16.12 -9.10 -6.00
C LEU A 44 15.65 -9.56 -7.37
N TYR A 45 15.32 -10.83 -7.49
CA TYR A 45 14.85 -11.42 -8.74
C TYR A 45 13.35 -11.63 -8.71
N PHE A 46 12.69 -11.10 -9.73
CA PHE A 46 11.24 -11.17 -9.87
C PHE A 46 10.86 -12.05 -11.06
N ARG A 47 9.84 -12.90 -10.85
CA ARG A 47 9.23 -13.74 -11.88
C ARG A 47 7.73 -13.53 -11.87
N ALA A 48 7.17 -13.03 -12.97
CA ALA A 48 5.77 -12.65 -13.07
C ALA A 48 5.32 -11.72 -11.91
N GLY A 49 6.19 -10.78 -11.51
CA GLY A 49 5.93 -9.83 -10.42
C GLY A 49 6.15 -10.39 -9.00
N LYS A 50 6.35 -11.69 -8.81
CA LYS A 50 6.67 -12.29 -7.51
C LYS A 50 8.17 -12.28 -7.27
N LEU A 51 8.57 -11.97 -6.04
CA LEU A 51 9.95 -12.08 -5.58
C LEU A 51 10.29 -13.58 -5.38
N VAL A 52 11.21 -14.12 -6.20
CA VAL A 52 11.53 -15.56 -6.19
C VAL A 52 12.91 -15.87 -5.60
N HIS A 53 13.83 -14.91 -5.67
CA HIS A 53 15.20 -15.10 -5.21
C HIS A 53 15.82 -13.77 -4.80
N MET A 54 16.71 -13.80 -3.81
CA MET A 54 17.47 -12.63 -3.37
C MET A 54 18.91 -13.03 -3.09
N VAL A 55 19.83 -12.24 -3.62
CA VAL A 55 21.26 -12.36 -3.34
C VAL A 55 21.69 -11.11 -2.59
N VAL A 56 22.29 -11.30 -1.43
CA VAL A 56 22.84 -10.22 -0.60
C VAL A 56 24.34 -10.44 -0.42
N ASN A 57 25.10 -9.37 -0.36
CA ASN A 57 26.56 -9.49 -0.18
C ASN A 57 26.98 -9.69 1.27
N ARG A 58 26.06 -9.52 2.23
CA ARG A 58 26.32 -9.68 3.67
C ARG A 58 25.09 -10.21 4.39
N GLY A 59 25.28 -11.19 5.26
CA GLY A 59 24.23 -11.77 6.08
C GLY A 59 23.21 -12.59 5.29
N ASP A 60 22.08 -12.81 5.91
CA ASP A 60 20.91 -13.44 5.31
C ASP A 60 19.87 -12.39 4.90
N ILE A 61 18.76 -12.85 4.33
CA ILE A 61 17.69 -11.98 3.82
C ILE A 61 17.04 -11.18 4.93
N ARG A 62 16.78 -11.79 6.11
CA ARG A 62 16.15 -11.12 7.25
C ARG A 62 17.06 -10.02 7.80
N THR A 63 18.35 -10.31 7.94
CA THR A 63 19.35 -9.33 8.35
C THR A 63 19.45 -8.18 7.35
N PHE A 64 19.43 -8.48 6.05
CA PHE A 64 19.43 -7.45 5.02
C PHE A 64 18.17 -6.57 5.07
N LEU A 65 16.99 -7.14 5.24
CA LEU A 65 15.75 -6.36 5.30
C LEU A 65 15.70 -5.46 6.55
N ALA A 66 16.19 -5.94 7.69
CA ALA A 66 16.35 -5.14 8.89
C ALA A 66 17.38 -4.00 8.69
N GLU A 67 18.48 -4.27 7.99
CA GLU A 67 19.47 -3.25 7.62
C GLU A 67 18.87 -2.21 6.65
N LEU A 68 18.04 -2.63 5.71
CA LEU A 68 17.39 -1.80 4.71
C LEU A 68 16.49 -0.72 5.36
N GLU A 69 15.80 -1.04 6.46
CA GLU A 69 14.99 -0.05 7.21
C GLU A 69 15.82 1.17 7.64
N GLY A 70 17.09 0.99 7.93
CA GLY A 70 18.01 2.07 8.34
C GLY A 70 18.75 2.75 7.18
N TRP A 71 18.41 2.45 5.93
CA TRP A 71 19.02 3.12 4.79
C TRP A 71 18.39 4.48 4.57
N THR A 72 19.23 5.48 4.24
CA THR A 72 18.79 6.83 3.87
C THR A 72 19.07 7.14 2.40
N ARG A 73 20.03 6.42 1.82
CA ARG A 73 20.46 6.59 0.42
C ARG A 73 20.78 5.25 -0.22
N ALA A 74 20.34 5.06 -1.44
CA ALA A 74 20.73 3.95 -2.28
C ALA A 74 20.51 4.28 -3.75
N LEU A 75 21.25 3.60 -4.61
CA LEU A 75 21.01 3.57 -6.05
C LEU A 75 20.25 2.30 -6.38
N LEU A 76 19.25 2.44 -7.24
CA LEU A 76 18.39 1.37 -7.72
C LEU A 76 18.57 1.21 -9.22
N ARG A 77 18.57 -0.05 -9.67
CA ARG A 77 18.56 -0.38 -11.10
C ARG A 77 17.72 -1.63 -11.31
N PHE A 78 16.68 -1.53 -12.10
CA PHE A 78 15.90 -2.67 -12.55
C PHE A 78 16.26 -3.03 -13.97
N GLU A 79 16.66 -4.29 -14.20
CA GLU A 79 16.99 -4.86 -15.50
C GLU A 79 15.91 -5.86 -15.88
N ARG A 80 15.08 -5.48 -16.85
CA ARG A 80 14.01 -6.34 -17.36
C ARG A 80 14.61 -7.51 -18.15
N GLY A 81 14.09 -8.73 -17.89
CA GLY A 81 14.52 -9.95 -18.58
C GLY A 81 15.74 -10.63 -17.94
N ALA A 82 16.39 -10.04 -16.94
CA ALA A 82 17.42 -10.73 -16.16
C ALA A 82 16.75 -11.80 -15.27
N THR A 83 17.05 -13.07 -15.53
CA THR A 83 16.40 -14.22 -14.87
C THR A 83 17.36 -14.98 -13.99
N THR A 84 16.81 -15.74 -13.05
CA THR A 84 17.51 -16.77 -12.28
C THR A 84 16.71 -18.07 -12.32
N ASN A 85 17.40 -19.20 -12.24
CA ASN A 85 16.76 -20.51 -12.07
C ASN A 85 16.47 -20.80 -10.60
N ASP A 86 17.12 -20.07 -9.69
CA ASP A 86 16.95 -20.27 -8.25
C ASP A 86 15.62 -19.71 -7.77
N VAL A 87 14.90 -20.50 -6.98
CA VAL A 87 13.68 -20.12 -6.26
C VAL A 87 13.92 -20.45 -4.80
N THR A 88 14.42 -19.48 -4.04
CA THR A 88 14.81 -19.67 -2.63
C THR A 88 13.88 -18.95 -1.67
N LEU A 89 12.96 -18.14 -2.17
CA LEU A 89 12.04 -17.32 -1.37
C LEU A 89 10.62 -17.85 -1.45
N ASN A 90 9.94 -17.66 -0.36
CA ASN A 90 8.52 -17.97 -0.19
C ASN A 90 7.71 -16.69 0.11
N ASP A 91 6.40 -16.83 0.26
CA ASP A 91 5.48 -15.73 0.53
C ASP A 91 5.80 -14.99 1.85
N GLU A 92 6.45 -15.66 2.84
CA GLU A 92 6.89 -15.02 4.08
C GLU A 92 7.96 -13.95 3.83
N HIS A 93 8.94 -14.25 2.98
CA HIS A 93 9.99 -13.29 2.63
C HIS A 93 9.44 -12.11 1.81
N GLU A 94 8.47 -12.37 0.95
CA GLU A 94 7.78 -11.31 0.21
C GLU A 94 7.02 -10.37 1.16
N ARG A 95 6.32 -10.94 2.16
CA ARG A 95 5.64 -10.15 3.19
C ARG A 95 6.62 -9.33 4.03
N LEU A 96 7.76 -9.90 4.43
CA LEU A 96 8.80 -9.16 5.16
C LEU A 96 9.34 -7.97 4.34
N LEU A 97 9.56 -8.14 3.06
CA LEU A 97 9.96 -7.03 2.17
C LEU A 97 8.88 -5.94 2.17
N ASP A 98 7.62 -6.32 2.02
CA ASP A 98 6.51 -5.38 1.98
C ASP A 98 6.36 -4.64 3.33
N GLU A 99 6.51 -5.31 4.47
CA GLU A 99 6.52 -4.71 5.81
C GLU A 99 7.69 -3.70 5.98
N THR A 100 8.89 -4.09 5.52
CA THR A 100 10.06 -3.20 5.56
C THR A 100 9.83 -1.93 4.75
N LEU A 101 9.30 -2.08 3.52
CA LEU A 101 9.01 -0.94 2.66
C LEU A 101 7.91 -0.04 3.26
N MET A 102 6.92 -0.63 3.92
CA MET A 102 5.89 0.15 4.62
C MET A 102 6.49 1.00 5.75
N LYS A 103 7.35 0.43 6.58
CA LYS A 103 8.05 1.19 7.63
C LYS A 103 8.89 2.32 7.04
N MET A 104 9.56 2.08 5.91
CA MET A 104 10.34 3.11 5.20
C MET A 104 9.46 4.20 4.60
N CYS A 105 8.25 3.87 4.14
CA CYS A 105 7.25 4.86 3.72
C CYS A 105 6.77 5.72 4.90
N GLN A 106 6.52 5.10 6.05
CA GLN A 106 6.10 5.80 7.27
C GLN A 106 7.16 6.77 7.79
N SER A 107 8.42 6.37 7.71
CA SER A 107 9.56 7.24 8.09
C SER A 107 9.87 8.33 7.04
N GLY A 108 9.18 8.34 5.90
CA GLY A 108 9.38 9.31 4.83
C GLY A 108 10.66 9.09 3.99
N VAL A 109 11.41 8.02 4.25
CA VAL A 109 12.63 7.67 3.49
C VAL A 109 12.28 7.24 2.08
N VAL A 110 11.19 6.49 1.94
CA VAL A 110 10.67 5.99 0.66
C VAL A 110 9.32 6.66 0.39
N ALA A 111 9.09 7.09 -0.83
CA ALA A 111 7.80 7.65 -1.23
C ALA A 111 6.75 6.55 -1.37
N VAL A 112 5.51 6.87 -1.00
CA VAL A 112 4.36 5.99 -1.27
C VAL A 112 4.25 5.77 -2.78
N PRO A 113 4.02 4.53 -3.24
CA PRO A 113 3.95 4.24 -4.66
C PRO A 113 2.90 5.10 -5.38
N GLN A 114 3.31 5.72 -6.48
CA GLN A 114 2.38 6.41 -7.35
C GLN A 114 1.80 5.40 -8.34
N LEU A 115 0.49 5.26 -8.29
CA LEU A 115 -0.22 4.46 -9.29
C LEU A 115 -0.21 5.20 -10.63
N PRO A 116 0.06 4.53 -11.75
CA PRO A 116 -0.05 5.16 -13.06
C PRO A 116 -1.49 5.69 -13.25
N ARG A 117 -1.62 6.93 -13.69
CA ARG A 117 -2.92 7.46 -14.11
C ARG A 117 -3.47 6.54 -15.21
N VAL A 118 -4.63 5.97 -15.00
CA VAL A 118 -5.34 5.17 -16.00
C VAL A 118 -5.80 6.13 -17.09
N VAL A 119 -5.05 6.16 -18.19
CA VAL A 119 -5.48 6.79 -19.45
C VAL A 119 -6.09 5.65 -20.27
N ASP A 120 -7.36 5.44 -20.15
CA ASP A 120 -8.28 4.58 -20.91
C ASP A 120 -9.14 3.68 -20.02
N SER A 121 -10.21 4.29 -19.49
CA SER A 121 -11.15 3.64 -18.57
C SER A 121 -11.93 2.47 -19.19
N LYS A 122 -12.11 2.39 -20.49
CA LYS A 122 -13.02 1.42 -21.11
C LYS A 122 -12.49 0.01 -21.35
N LEU A 123 -11.17 -0.17 -21.39
CA LEU A 123 -10.55 -1.50 -21.57
C LEU A 123 -10.15 -2.16 -20.27
N VAL A 124 -10.12 -1.40 -19.18
CA VAL A 124 -9.70 -1.84 -17.84
C VAL A 124 -10.88 -2.40 -17.05
N GLU A 125 -12.09 -1.85 -17.24
CA GLU A 125 -13.29 -2.24 -16.49
C GLU A 125 -13.69 -3.73 -16.62
N ALA A 126 -13.39 -4.37 -17.74
CA ALA A 126 -13.72 -5.78 -17.94
C ALA A 126 -12.67 -6.77 -17.38
N ARG A 127 -11.45 -6.30 -17.10
CA ARG A 127 -10.35 -7.14 -16.57
C ARG A 127 -10.12 -6.98 -15.07
N ASP A 128 -10.46 -5.82 -14.49
CA ASP A 128 -10.20 -5.51 -13.07
C ASP A 128 -11.25 -6.09 -12.13
N ALA A 129 -12.45 -6.41 -12.58
CA ALA A 129 -13.53 -6.96 -11.76
C ALA A 129 -13.24 -8.34 -11.15
N GLN A 130 -12.16 -9.01 -11.57
CA GLN A 130 -11.77 -10.33 -11.05
C GLN A 130 -10.35 -10.37 -10.47
N GLN A 131 -9.65 -9.24 -10.38
CA GLN A 131 -8.29 -9.25 -9.83
C GLN A 131 -8.32 -9.15 -8.30
N LEU A 132 -7.57 -10.04 -7.66
CA LEU A 132 -7.27 -9.94 -6.24
C LEU A 132 -6.46 -8.67 -5.97
N ILE A 133 -6.69 -8.08 -4.80
CA ILE A 133 -5.90 -6.92 -4.36
C ILE A 133 -4.43 -7.29 -4.23
N THR A 134 -3.54 -6.45 -4.74
CA THR A 134 -2.10 -6.66 -4.60
C THR A 134 -1.63 -6.31 -3.19
N PRO A 135 -0.51 -6.88 -2.70
CA PRO A 135 0.06 -6.52 -1.40
C PRO A 135 0.29 -5.01 -1.23
N TRP A 136 0.68 -4.32 -2.31
CA TRP A 136 0.88 -2.86 -2.29
C TRP A 136 -0.42 -2.07 -2.21
N GLU A 137 -1.43 -2.47 -2.94
CA GLU A 137 -2.75 -1.87 -2.86
C GLU A 137 -3.30 -2.04 -1.44
N TRP A 138 -3.11 -3.24 -0.87
CA TRP A 138 -3.43 -3.50 0.54
C TRP A 138 -2.70 -2.54 1.49
N GLN A 139 -1.39 -2.34 1.32
CA GLN A 139 -0.61 -1.44 2.16
C GLN A 139 -1.07 0.02 2.06
N ILE A 140 -1.48 0.48 0.87
CA ILE A 140 -2.06 1.82 0.70
C ILE A 140 -3.35 1.95 1.52
N LEU A 141 -4.21 0.93 1.52
CA LEU A 141 -5.45 0.92 2.30
C LEU A 141 -5.16 0.92 3.81
N VAL A 142 -4.22 0.08 4.26
CA VAL A 142 -3.77 0.04 5.66
C VAL A 142 -3.18 1.39 6.10
N GLU A 143 -2.33 2.01 5.29
CA GLU A 143 -1.76 3.31 5.62
C GLU A 143 -2.82 4.41 5.64
N ALA A 144 -3.79 4.38 4.71
CA ALA A 144 -4.93 5.30 4.74
C ALA A 144 -5.73 5.16 6.03
N THR A 145 -6.04 3.92 6.45
CA THR A 145 -6.76 3.65 7.70
C THR A 145 -5.97 4.14 8.91
N ARG A 146 -4.66 3.90 8.96
CA ARG A 146 -3.81 4.41 10.03
C ARG A 146 -3.85 5.93 10.13
N ARG A 147 -3.79 6.65 9.01
CA ARG A 147 -3.84 8.11 8.97
C ARG A 147 -5.19 8.65 9.43
N VAL A 148 -6.28 8.01 9.01
CA VAL A 148 -7.63 8.34 9.49
C VAL A 148 -7.74 8.05 11.00
N SER A 149 -7.22 6.91 11.47
CA SER A 149 -7.14 6.58 12.89
C SER A 149 -6.45 7.69 13.71
N PHE A 150 -5.30 8.18 13.26
CA PHE A 150 -4.61 9.28 13.92
C PHE A 150 -5.41 10.58 13.90
N ALA A 151 -6.14 10.87 12.82
CA ALA A 151 -7.00 12.05 12.76
C ALA A 151 -8.16 11.96 13.77
N VAL A 152 -8.77 10.78 13.90
CA VAL A 152 -9.81 10.52 14.91
C VAL A 152 -9.20 10.58 16.33
N ALA A 153 -8.04 9.96 16.55
CA ALA A 153 -7.35 9.98 17.84
C ALA A 153 -6.97 11.39 18.31
N HIS A 154 -6.67 12.28 17.37
CA HIS A 154 -6.39 13.68 17.69
C HIS A 154 -7.61 14.43 18.24
N LEU A 155 -8.82 13.99 17.89
CA LEU A 155 -10.07 14.59 18.36
C LEU A 155 -10.55 14.03 19.68
N VAL A 156 -10.48 12.71 19.87
CA VAL A 156 -11.15 12.03 20.98
C VAL A 156 -10.19 11.35 21.96
N GLY A 157 -8.91 11.28 21.61
CA GLY A 157 -7.91 10.50 22.33
C GLY A 157 -7.66 9.14 21.69
N SER A 158 -6.47 8.60 21.89
CA SER A 158 -6.03 7.38 21.19
C SER A 158 -6.82 6.13 21.60
N GLU A 159 -7.13 6.00 22.87
CA GLU A 159 -7.89 4.85 23.38
C GLU A 159 -9.32 4.83 22.85
N GLU A 160 -10.01 5.96 22.92
CA GLU A 160 -11.36 6.11 22.40
C GLU A 160 -11.41 5.94 20.89
N ALA A 161 -10.42 6.48 20.16
CA ALA A 161 -10.34 6.34 18.71
C ALA A 161 -10.22 4.88 18.26
N LEU A 162 -9.48 4.04 19.00
CA LEU A 162 -9.34 2.62 18.68
C LEU A 162 -10.66 1.87 18.87
N HIS A 163 -11.40 2.16 19.95
CA HIS A 163 -12.73 1.59 20.18
C HIS A 163 -13.69 2.00 19.06
N VAL A 164 -13.76 3.30 18.75
CA VAL A 164 -14.62 3.82 17.67
C VAL A 164 -14.30 3.19 16.32
N LEU A 165 -13.04 3.05 15.98
CA LEU A 165 -12.64 2.43 14.71
C LEU A 165 -12.96 0.94 14.68
N GLN A 166 -12.83 0.23 15.80
CA GLN A 166 -13.23 -1.17 15.89
C GLN A 166 -14.75 -1.30 15.76
N ASP A 167 -15.53 -0.46 16.46
CA ASP A 167 -17.00 -0.45 16.35
C ASP A 167 -17.44 -0.16 14.90
N ILE A 168 -16.75 0.78 14.21
CA ILE A 168 -17.04 1.06 12.79
C ILE A 168 -16.72 -0.16 11.91
N LEU A 169 -15.63 -0.88 12.17
CA LEU A 169 -15.33 -2.11 11.42
C LEU A 169 -16.39 -3.18 11.66
N ASP A 170 -16.80 -3.36 12.90
CA ASP A 170 -17.81 -4.36 13.28
C ASP A 170 -19.18 -3.99 12.66
N ASP A 171 -19.59 -2.74 12.69
CA ASP A 171 -20.82 -2.25 12.04
C ASP A 171 -20.77 -2.40 10.51
N CYS A 172 -19.60 -2.15 9.91
CA CYS A 172 -19.41 -2.33 8.47
C CYS A 172 -19.35 -3.79 8.03
N ALA A 173 -19.05 -4.73 8.93
CA ALA A 173 -18.91 -6.15 8.60
C ALA A 173 -20.21 -6.77 8.07
N ASP A 174 -21.38 -6.26 8.46
CA ASP A 174 -22.67 -6.70 7.94
C ASP A 174 -22.86 -6.32 6.47
N ALA A 175 -22.42 -5.13 6.07
CA ALA A 175 -22.50 -4.65 4.70
C ALA A 175 -21.32 -5.11 3.84
N PHE A 176 -20.15 -5.23 4.46
CA PHE A 176 -18.88 -5.62 3.83
C PHE A 176 -18.26 -6.78 4.61
N PRO A 177 -18.61 -8.04 4.30
CA PRO A 177 -18.16 -9.23 5.04
C PRO A 177 -16.63 -9.35 5.19
N ALA A 178 -15.87 -8.65 4.32
CA ALA A 178 -14.41 -8.55 4.43
C ALA A 178 -13.97 -8.04 5.81
N PHE A 179 -14.73 -7.13 6.40
CA PHE A 179 -14.35 -6.45 7.63
C PHE A 179 -14.44 -7.34 8.87
N ALA A 180 -15.23 -8.40 8.83
CA ALA A 180 -15.22 -9.44 9.88
C ALA A 180 -13.83 -10.09 10.07
N SER A 181 -12.97 -10.00 9.06
CA SER A 181 -11.58 -10.52 9.09
C SER A 181 -10.53 -9.48 9.45
N LEU A 182 -10.96 -8.27 9.80
CA LEU A 182 -10.07 -7.14 10.10
C LEU A 182 -10.18 -6.73 11.57
N LYS A 183 -9.07 -6.26 12.13
CA LYS A 183 -9.00 -5.60 13.44
C LYS A 183 -8.05 -4.41 13.38
N ILE A 184 -8.26 -3.45 14.27
CA ILE A 184 -7.33 -2.34 14.47
C ILE A 184 -6.40 -2.70 15.63
N ASP A 185 -5.10 -2.61 15.42
CA ASP A 185 -4.11 -2.78 16.49
C ASP A 185 -3.95 -1.48 17.31
N PRO A 186 -3.30 -1.54 18.49
CA PRO A 186 -3.08 -0.36 19.33
C PRO A 186 -2.29 0.77 18.66
N ALA A 187 -1.56 0.48 17.59
CA ALA A 187 -0.84 1.49 16.81
C ALA A 187 -1.69 2.11 15.68
N GLY A 188 -2.97 1.71 15.55
CA GLY A 188 -3.89 2.21 14.54
C GLY A 188 -3.75 1.53 13.18
N TYR A 189 -3.08 0.37 13.12
CA TYR A 189 -2.96 -0.41 11.88
C TYR A 189 -4.06 -1.44 11.75
N LEU A 190 -4.51 -1.61 10.52
CA LEU A 190 -5.38 -2.71 10.15
C LEU A 190 -4.61 -4.02 10.17
N GLN A 191 -5.09 -4.97 10.96
CA GLN A 191 -4.60 -6.34 11.00
C GLN A 191 -5.61 -7.29 10.38
N VAL A 192 -5.10 -8.23 9.61
CA VAL A 192 -5.89 -9.33 9.05
C VAL A 192 -5.89 -10.49 10.04
N VAL A 193 -7.05 -10.80 10.59
CA VAL A 193 -7.23 -11.93 11.53
C VAL A 193 -7.43 -13.23 10.75
N ASP A 194 -8.15 -13.18 9.63
CA ASP A 194 -8.39 -14.34 8.76
C ASP A 194 -8.13 -13.97 7.29
N ARG A 195 -6.94 -14.34 6.82
CA ARG A 195 -6.54 -14.10 5.44
C ARG A 195 -7.31 -14.96 4.44
N SER A 196 -7.72 -16.16 4.84
CA SER A 196 -8.39 -17.09 3.93
C SER A 196 -9.76 -16.57 3.47
N HIS A 197 -10.37 -15.72 4.29
CA HIS A 197 -11.62 -15.04 3.95
C HIS A 197 -11.38 -13.89 2.97
N LEU A 198 -10.34 -13.08 3.19
CA LEU A 198 -9.97 -11.96 2.33
C LEU A 198 -9.53 -12.40 0.93
N ASP A 199 -8.84 -13.53 0.82
CA ASP A 199 -8.37 -14.06 -0.46
C ASP A 199 -9.53 -14.48 -1.39
N ARG A 200 -10.76 -14.59 -0.87
CA ARG A 200 -11.99 -14.91 -1.63
C ARG A 200 -12.74 -13.67 -2.12
N LEU A 201 -12.37 -12.48 -1.65
CA LEU A 201 -13.11 -11.26 -1.94
C LEU A 201 -12.62 -10.62 -3.22
N SER A 202 -13.55 -10.02 -3.95
CA SER A 202 -13.20 -9.22 -5.10
C SER A 202 -12.48 -7.94 -4.66
N ARG A 203 -11.56 -7.47 -5.49
CA ARG A 203 -10.89 -6.18 -5.29
C ARG A 203 -11.89 -5.04 -5.10
N GLU A 204 -12.98 -5.06 -5.87
CA GLU A 204 -14.04 -4.07 -5.83
C GLU A 204 -14.71 -3.99 -4.45
N ASN A 205 -15.12 -5.13 -3.88
CA ASN A 205 -15.73 -5.18 -2.54
C ASN A 205 -14.80 -4.65 -1.44
N LEU A 206 -13.49 -4.89 -1.57
CA LEU A 206 -12.51 -4.34 -0.64
C LEU A 206 -12.42 -2.81 -0.77
N LEU A 207 -12.33 -2.29 -2.00
CA LEU A 207 -12.22 -0.85 -2.22
C LEU A 207 -13.47 -0.09 -1.79
N GLU A 208 -14.66 -0.63 -2.07
CA GLU A 208 -15.93 -0.06 -1.61
C GLU A 208 -16.01 -0.03 -0.08
N GLY A 209 -15.60 -1.12 0.57
CA GLY A 209 -15.55 -1.17 2.02
C GLY A 209 -14.63 -0.10 2.61
N PHE A 210 -13.41 0.03 2.09
CA PHE A 210 -12.48 1.08 2.56
C PHE A 210 -12.98 2.49 2.30
N ALA A 211 -13.68 2.74 1.18
CA ALA A 211 -14.34 4.02 0.93
C ALA A 211 -15.43 4.30 1.98
N ALA A 212 -16.24 3.29 2.31
CA ALA A 212 -17.24 3.38 3.36
C ALA A 212 -16.61 3.66 4.72
N LEU A 213 -15.55 2.93 5.11
CA LEU A 213 -14.84 3.13 6.37
C LEU A 213 -14.36 4.59 6.53
N ILE A 214 -13.69 5.14 5.51
CA ILE A 214 -13.19 6.51 5.55
C ILE A 214 -14.36 7.51 5.66
N THR A 215 -15.45 7.27 4.94
CA THR A 215 -16.64 8.11 4.96
C THR A 215 -17.32 8.09 6.33
N ILE A 216 -17.47 6.93 6.96
CA ILE A 216 -18.05 6.80 8.29
C ILE A 216 -17.18 7.50 9.33
N CYS A 217 -15.86 7.38 9.25
CA CYS A 217 -14.94 8.13 10.12
C CYS A 217 -15.11 9.65 9.97
N GLN A 218 -15.35 10.14 8.75
CA GLN A 218 -15.68 11.56 8.53
C GLN A 218 -17.00 11.95 9.22
N TYR A 219 -18.04 11.14 9.07
CA TYR A 219 -19.33 11.38 9.73
C TYR A 219 -19.23 11.32 11.26
N PHE A 220 -18.39 10.43 11.79
CA PHE A 220 -18.11 10.40 13.23
C PHE A 220 -17.46 11.70 13.73
N CYS A 221 -16.56 12.29 12.97
CA CYS A 221 -15.91 13.55 13.35
C CYS A 221 -16.86 14.77 13.21
N ALA A 222 -17.84 14.71 12.32
CA ALA A 222 -18.71 15.85 12.00
C ALA A 222 -19.48 16.45 13.19
N PRO A 223 -20.10 15.69 14.10
CA PRO A 223 -20.75 16.22 15.28
C PRO A 223 -19.80 16.92 16.26
N ILE A 224 -18.52 16.58 16.24
CA ILE A 224 -17.50 17.09 17.19
C ILE A 224 -16.95 18.44 16.70
N ILE A 225 -16.61 18.56 15.41
CA ILE A 225 -15.91 19.72 14.86
C ILE A 225 -16.65 20.41 13.71
N GLY A 226 -17.83 19.91 13.34
CA GLY A 226 -18.60 20.38 12.18
C GLY A 226 -18.20 19.68 10.87
N GLU A 227 -19.16 19.55 9.94
CA GLU A 227 -18.98 18.79 8.70
C GLU A 227 -17.80 19.27 7.85
N ARG A 228 -17.65 20.61 7.69
CA ARG A 228 -16.56 21.19 6.87
C ARG A 228 -15.19 20.90 7.45
N GLU A 229 -15.04 20.99 8.76
CA GLU A 229 -13.76 20.73 9.43
C GLU A 229 -13.45 19.23 9.48
N ALA A 230 -14.45 18.39 9.69
CA ALA A 230 -14.30 16.94 9.59
C ALA A 230 -13.82 16.52 8.20
N HIS A 231 -14.43 17.05 7.14
CA HIS A 231 -14.00 16.82 5.77
C HIS A 231 -12.56 17.29 5.53
N ARG A 232 -12.21 18.51 5.95
CA ARG A 232 -10.83 19.03 5.85
C ARG A 232 -9.84 18.18 6.63
N LEU A 233 -10.20 17.71 7.82
CA LEU A 233 -9.35 16.87 8.66
C LEU A 233 -9.01 15.56 7.92
N ILE A 234 -10.03 14.86 7.40
CA ILE A 234 -9.84 13.61 6.68
C ILE A 234 -9.03 13.83 5.39
N ILE A 235 -9.34 14.84 4.57
CA ILE A 235 -8.56 15.15 3.37
C ILE A 235 -7.09 15.43 3.73
N ARG A 236 -6.84 16.24 4.76
CA ARG A 236 -5.49 16.55 5.19
C ARG A 236 -4.74 15.31 5.68
N SER A 237 -5.39 14.45 6.43
CA SER A 237 -4.79 13.20 6.91
C SER A 237 -4.41 12.25 5.77
N LEU A 238 -5.16 12.28 4.66
CA LEU A 238 -4.95 11.43 3.48
C LEU A 238 -4.12 12.10 2.37
N GLN A 239 -3.61 13.33 2.58
CA GLN A 239 -2.98 14.13 1.53
C GLN A 239 -1.89 13.38 0.76
N ASP A 240 -1.04 12.61 1.45
CA ASP A 240 0.09 11.91 0.81
C ASP A 240 -0.34 10.61 0.11
N VAL A 241 -1.42 9.96 0.57
CA VAL A 241 -1.95 8.71 -0.01
C VAL A 241 -3.15 8.94 -0.90
N GLY A 242 -3.74 10.14 -0.87
CA GLY A 242 -4.93 10.51 -1.65
C GLY A 242 -4.82 10.21 -3.14
N PRO A 243 -3.73 10.61 -3.83
CA PRO A 243 -3.55 10.28 -5.25
C PRO A 243 -3.55 8.76 -5.51
N ALA A 244 -2.99 7.97 -4.59
CA ALA A 244 -2.99 6.52 -4.71
C ALA A 244 -4.40 5.94 -4.50
N LEU A 245 -5.15 6.44 -3.52
CA LEU A 245 -6.54 6.02 -3.26
C LEU A 245 -7.48 6.35 -4.43
N ILE A 246 -7.32 7.53 -5.05
CA ILE A 246 -8.09 7.91 -6.25
C ILE A 246 -7.77 6.94 -7.40
N ASN A 247 -6.49 6.65 -7.62
CA ASN A 247 -6.07 5.74 -8.68
C ASN A 247 -6.50 4.29 -8.43
N LEU A 248 -6.66 3.90 -7.16
CA LEU A 248 -7.23 2.60 -6.78
C LEU A 248 -8.74 2.53 -7.03
N GLY A 249 -9.42 3.67 -7.12
CA GLY A 249 -10.87 3.75 -7.25
C GLY A 249 -11.61 3.78 -5.90
N VAL A 250 -10.89 3.94 -4.78
CA VAL A 250 -11.51 4.13 -3.45
C VAL A 250 -12.34 5.41 -3.43
N PHE A 251 -11.86 6.45 -4.11
CA PHE A 251 -12.62 7.69 -4.32
C PHE A 251 -12.91 7.85 -5.80
N GLN A 252 -14.18 7.79 -6.19
CA GLN A 252 -14.59 8.22 -7.51
C GLN A 252 -14.58 9.75 -7.54
N VAL A 253 -13.80 10.31 -8.47
CA VAL A 253 -13.53 11.75 -8.58
C VAL A 253 -14.81 12.62 -8.67
N ASN A 254 -15.94 12.04 -9.02
CA ASN A 254 -17.18 12.78 -9.29
C ASN A 254 -18.23 12.77 -8.18
N ASN A 255 -18.15 11.95 -7.13
CA ASN A 255 -19.27 11.79 -6.20
C ASN A 255 -19.01 12.21 -4.74
N TYR A 256 -17.78 12.29 -4.28
CA TYR A 256 -17.50 12.51 -2.86
C TYR A 256 -16.76 13.81 -2.51
N LEU A 257 -16.01 14.38 -3.44
CA LEU A 257 -15.25 15.62 -3.18
C LEU A 257 -15.91 16.90 -3.69
N LEU A 258 -16.99 16.84 -4.48
CA LEU A 258 -17.61 18.00 -5.12
C LEU A 258 -19.06 18.28 -4.71
N SER A 259 -19.70 17.43 -3.90
CA SER A 259 -21.10 17.63 -3.53
C SER A 259 -21.35 18.62 -2.37
N SER A 260 -20.32 19.22 -1.79
CA SER A 260 -20.48 20.19 -0.69
C SER A 260 -20.06 21.62 -1.03
N GLY A 261 -20.08 21.99 -2.31
CA GLY A 261 -19.66 23.31 -2.79
C GLY A 261 -20.77 24.27 -3.24
N ASN A 262 -22.05 23.90 -3.17
CA ASN A 262 -23.15 24.80 -3.52
C ASN A 262 -24.33 24.63 -2.55
N SER A 263 -24.36 25.42 -1.50
CA SER A 263 -25.56 26.00 -0.85
C SER A 263 -25.10 27.13 0.05
#